data_988cb3dd7fcf65ad93187277455c9c38
#
_entry.id   988cb3dd7fcf65ad93187277455c9c38
#
_cell.length_a   1.000
_cell.length_b   1.000
_cell.length_c   1.000
_cell.angle_alpha   90.00
_cell.angle_beta   90.00
_cell.angle_gamma   90.00
#
_symmetry.space_group_name_H-M   'P 1'
#
loop_
_entity.id
_entity.type
_entity.pdbx_description
1 polymer ?
#
loop_
_entity_poly.entity_id
_entity_poly.type
_entity_poly.pdbx_seq_one_letter_code
_entity_poly.pdbx_strand_id
1 'polypeptide(L)'
;MILEKVIAGSGVIAIEGNPHAEISSVCNDSRKVAHGSLFIAVKGFASDGHTYIATAIGKGACAIVCEDMDMARSQVAQAGAEGITLVQVGSSRHALAIIAANFYDNP
;
A
#
# COMPACT_ATOMS: atom_id res chain seq x y z
N MET A 1 -8.22 7.01 -9.17
CA MET A 1 -7.40 8.10 -8.59
C MET A 1 -5.93 7.74 -8.67
N ILE A 2 -5.09 8.66 -9.08
CA ILE A 2 -3.65 8.39 -9.25
C ILE A 2 -2.99 8.23 -7.88
N LEU A 3 -2.08 7.26 -7.78
CA LEU A 3 -1.37 6.93 -6.53
C LEU A 3 -0.78 8.17 -5.84
N GLU A 4 -0.10 9.04 -6.59
CA GLU A 4 0.52 10.25 -6.06
C GLU A 4 -0.48 11.12 -5.30
N LYS A 5 -1.71 11.23 -5.79
CA LYS A 5 -2.78 12.00 -5.12
C LYS A 5 -3.32 11.27 -3.90
N VAL A 6 -3.43 9.94 -3.99
CA VAL A 6 -3.94 9.11 -2.89
C VAL A 6 -3.04 9.20 -1.68
N ILE A 7 -1.73 9.21 -1.89
CA ILE A 7 -0.73 9.20 -0.80
C ILE A 7 -0.29 10.61 -0.37
N ALA A 8 -0.82 11.66 -0.95
CA ALA A 8 -0.41 13.03 -0.62
C ALA A 8 -0.60 13.33 0.87
N GLY A 9 0.42 13.86 1.50
CA GLY A 9 0.39 14.22 2.92
C GLY A 9 0.48 13.06 3.90
N SER A 10 0.70 11.85 3.43
CA SER A 10 0.73 10.66 4.29
C SER A 10 2.09 10.36 4.93
N GLY A 11 3.08 11.23 4.74
CA GLY A 11 4.40 11.05 5.32
C GLY A 11 5.31 10.14 4.51
N VAL A 12 5.23 10.22 3.20
CA VAL A 12 6.03 9.40 2.28
C VAL A 12 7.51 9.72 2.43
N ILE A 13 8.30 8.66 2.63
CA ILE A 13 9.77 8.74 2.72
C ILE A 13 10.40 8.37 1.37
N ALA A 14 9.87 7.35 0.70
CA ALA A 14 10.41 6.87 -0.56
C ALA A 14 9.34 6.17 -1.38
N ILE A 15 9.47 6.19 -2.70
CA ILE A 15 8.60 5.47 -3.63
C ILE A 15 9.49 4.67 -4.57
N GLU A 16 9.18 3.39 -4.74
CA GLU A 16 9.80 2.53 -5.75
C GLU A 16 8.73 2.07 -6.73
N GLY A 17 8.80 2.51 -7.97
CA GLY A 17 7.86 2.14 -9.02
C GLY A 17 7.19 3.35 -9.64
N ASN A 18 5.90 3.20 -9.97
CA ASN A 18 5.16 4.20 -10.73
C ASN A 18 4.23 5.03 -9.83
N PRO A 19 4.57 6.32 -9.55
CA PRO A 19 3.69 7.18 -8.74
C PRO A 19 2.39 7.56 -9.45
N HIS A 20 2.29 7.30 -10.75
CA HIS A 20 1.11 7.60 -11.55
C HIS A 20 0.18 6.39 -11.73
N ALA A 21 0.42 5.30 -10.99
CA ALA A 21 -0.44 4.11 -11.06
C ALA A 21 -1.88 4.48 -10.66
N GLU A 22 -2.84 3.92 -11.40
CA GLU A 22 -4.26 4.14 -11.12
C GLU A 22 -4.72 3.24 -9.98
N ILE A 23 -5.28 3.83 -8.94
CA ILE A 23 -5.73 3.11 -7.75
C ILE A 23 -7.26 3.00 -7.78
N SER A 24 -7.76 1.76 -7.76
CA SER A 24 -9.19 1.48 -7.81
C SER A 24 -9.85 1.48 -6.43
N SER A 25 -9.09 1.14 -5.39
CA SER A 25 -9.58 1.10 -4.02
C SER A 25 -8.42 1.11 -3.04
N VAL A 26 -8.72 1.40 -1.79
CA VAL A 26 -7.73 1.46 -0.71
C VAL A 26 -8.20 0.54 0.41
N CYS A 27 -7.32 -0.29 0.94
CA CYS A 27 -7.66 -1.15 2.06
C CYS A 27 -6.43 -1.53 2.89
N ASN A 28 -6.68 -1.92 4.12
CA ASN A 28 -5.66 -2.42 5.05
C ASN A 28 -5.93 -3.88 5.46
N ASP A 29 -6.90 -4.52 4.83
CA ASP A 29 -7.25 -5.91 5.06
C ASP A 29 -6.97 -6.69 3.77
N SER A 30 -6.00 -7.61 3.81
CA SER A 30 -5.59 -8.38 2.63
C SER A 30 -6.73 -9.22 2.05
N ARG A 31 -7.75 -9.55 2.85
CA ARG A 31 -8.91 -10.32 2.39
C ARG A 31 -9.84 -9.51 1.51
N LYS A 32 -9.77 -8.17 1.59
CA LYS A 32 -10.63 -7.24 0.85
C LYS A 32 -9.95 -6.64 -0.37
N VAL A 33 -8.72 -7.03 -0.65
CA VAL A 33 -7.98 -6.53 -1.81
C VAL A 33 -8.67 -6.99 -3.10
N ALA A 34 -8.78 -6.07 -4.04
CA ALA A 34 -9.28 -6.32 -5.38
C ALA A 34 -8.24 -5.86 -6.40
N HIS A 35 -8.50 -6.13 -7.69
CA HIS A 35 -7.60 -5.68 -8.76
C HIS A 35 -7.41 -4.16 -8.74
N GLY A 36 -6.17 -3.71 -8.72
CA GLY A 36 -5.83 -2.29 -8.72
C GLY A 36 -5.88 -1.63 -7.34
N SER A 37 -6.06 -2.39 -6.27
CA SER A 37 -6.07 -1.83 -4.91
C SER A 37 -4.70 -1.34 -4.46
N LEU A 38 -4.72 -0.31 -3.62
CA LEU A 38 -3.58 0.06 -2.77
C LEU A 38 -3.75 -0.65 -1.43
N PHE A 39 -2.83 -1.53 -1.09
CA PHE A 39 -2.84 -2.20 0.21
C PHE A 39 -1.93 -1.45 1.18
N ILE A 40 -2.45 -1.10 2.34
CA ILE A 40 -1.69 -0.43 3.39
C ILE A 40 -1.31 -1.46 4.45
N ALA A 41 -0.03 -1.79 4.52
CA ALA A 41 0.51 -2.73 5.50
C ALA A 41 0.66 -2.00 6.85
N VAL A 42 -0.37 -2.09 7.69
CA VAL A 42 -0.39 -1.39 8.98
C VAL A 42 0.33 -2.22 10.03
N LYS A 43 1.29 -1.59 10.69
CA LYS A 43 1.99 -2.22 11.81
C LYS A 43 1.17 -1.99 13.09
N GLY A 44 0.56 -3.07 13.59
CA GLY A 44 -0.28 -3.04 14.79
C GLY A 44 0.39 -3.71 15.99
N PHE A 45 -0.32 -3.70 17.14
CA PHE A 45 0.18 -4.31 18.37
C PHE A 45 0.11 -5.84 18.34
N ALA A 46 -0.98 -6.38 17.81
CA ALA A 46 -1.23 -7.83 17.82
C ALA A 46 -0.82 -8.51 16.51
N SER A 47 -0.78 -7.78 15.42
CA SER A 47 -0.41 -8.32 14.12
C SER A 47 0.27 -7.23 13.28
N ASP A 48 1.08 -7.68 12.33
CA ASP A 48 1.78 -6.79 11.41
C ASP A 48 1.27 -7.03 9.99
N GLY A 49 0.63 -6.02 9.41
CA GLY A 49 0.11 -6.08 8.05
C GLY A 49 1.17 -6.39 7.00
N HIS A 50 2.45 -6.15 7.32
CA HIS A 50 3.54 -6.47 6.40
C HIS A 50 3.62 -7.98 6.08
N THR A 51 3.14 -8.84 6.97
CA THR A 51 3.12 -10.29 6.72
C THR A 51 2.13 -10.69 5.65
N TYR A 52 1.21 -9.80 5.28
CA TYR A 52 0.15 -10.07 4.30
C TYR A 52 0.38 -9.40 2.94
N ILE A 53 1.56 -8.79 2.73
CA ILE A 53 1.84 -8.10 1.47
C ILE A 53 1.77 -9.05 0.27
N ALA A 54 2.41 -10.22 0.36
CA ALA A 54 2.36 -11.21 -0.73
C ALA A 54 0.93 -11.66 -1.03
N THR A 55 0.11 -11.84 0.00
CA THR A 55 -1.31 -12.21 -0.15
C THR A 55 -2.08 -11.11 -0.87
N ALA A 56 -1.86 -9.85 -0.48
CA ALA A 56 -2.51 -8.71 -1.12
C ALA A 56 -2.13 -8.61 -2.61
N ILE A 57 -0.85 -8.80 -2.92
CA ILE A 57 -0.37 -8.79 -4.30
C ILE A 57 -1.05 -9.90 -5.11
N GLY A 58 -1.16 -11.10 -4.53
CA GLY A 58 -1.82 -12.23 -5.17
C GLY A 58 -3.29 -11.99 -5.47
N LYS A 59 -3.93 -11.07 -4.76
CA LYS A 59 -5.34 -10.70 -4.98
C LYS A 59 -5.52 -9.49 -5.89
N GLY A 60 -4.42 -8.91 -6.39
CA GLY A 60 -4.49 -7.85 -7.38
C GLY A 60 -4.06 -6.47 -6.92
N ALA A 61 -3.51 -6.33 -5.71
CA ALA A 61 -2.95 -5.05 -5.28
C ALA A 61 -1.84 -4.61 -6.24
N CYS A 62 -1.90 -3.37 -6.69
CA CYS A 62 -0.89 -2.83 -7.61
C CYS A 62 0.13 -1.93 -6.90
N ALA A 63 -0.17 -1.53 -5.67
CA ALA A 63 0.72 -0.70 -4.88
C ALA A 63 0.59 -1.07 -3.40
N ILE A 64 1.67 -0.89 -2.66
CA ILE A 64 1.77 -1.23 -1.25
C ILE A 64 2.33 -0.04 -0.49
N VAL A 65 1.65 0.37 0.59
CA VAL A 65 2.20 1.31 1.57
C VAL A 65 2.77 0.48 2.72
N CYS A 66 4.01 0.75 3.11
CA CYS A 66 4.71 -0.01 4.13
C CYS A 66 5.66 0.87 4.94
N GLU A 67 6.11 0.36 6.09
CA GLU A 67 7.19 0.98 6.86
C GLU A 67 8.52 0.31 6.57
N ASP A 68 8.51 -1.01 6.39
CA ASP A 68 9.69 -1.83 6.15
C ASP A 68 9.81 -2.20 4.67
N MET A 69 10.66 -1.46 3.95
CA MET A 69 10.85 -1.68 2.51
C MET A 69 11.54 -3.02 2.20
N ASP A 70 12.45 -3.45 3.07
CA ASP A 70 13.14 -4.73 2.83
C ASP A 70 12.18 -5.89 2.89
N MET A 71 11.27 -5.88 3.87
CA MET A 71 10.23 -6.89 3.99
C MET A 71 9.27 -6.84 2.81
N ALA A 72 8.88 -5.63 2.40
CA ALA A 72 7.99 -5.43 1.26
C ALA A 72 8.63 -5.97 -0.03
N ARG A 73 9.89 -5.64 -0.29
CA ARG A 73 10.61 -6.15 -1.47
C ARG A 73 10.70 -7.67 -1.47
N SER A 74 10.96 -8.26 -0.31
CA SER A 74 11.03 -9.72 -0.16
C SER A 74 9.70 -10.37 -0.52
N GLN A 75 8.59 -9.80 -0.07
CA GLN A 75 7.27 -10.36 -0.35
C GLN A 75 6.83 -10.13 -1.79
N VAL A 76 7.22 -9.03 -2.43
CA VAL A 76 7.00 -8.81 -3.86
C VAL A 76 7.72 -9.91 -4.66
N ALA A 77 8.96 -10.21 -4.31
CA ALA A 77 9.73 -11.28 -4.94
C ALA A 77 9.07 -12.65 -4.72
N GLN A 78 8.61 -12.90 -3.50
CA GLN A 78 7.91 -14.14 -3.15
C GLN A 78 6.63 -14.32 -3.98
N ALA A 79 5.88 -13.24 -4.20
CA ALA A 79 4.66 -13.27 -4.99
C ALA A 79 4.93 -13.45 -6.49
N GLY A 80 6.16 -13.24 -6.93
CA GLY A 80 6.52 -13.33 -8.35
C GLY A 80 5.86 -12.29 -9.22
N ALA A 81 5.46 -11.16 -8.63
CA ALA A 81 4.74 -10.10 -9.34
C ALA A 81 5.69 -9.04 -9.88
N GLU A 82 5.30 -8.45 -11.01
CA GLU A 82 6.00 -7.33 -11.61
C GLU A 82 5.11 -6.09 -11.60
N GLY A 83 5.74 -4.92 -11.66
CA GLY A 83 5.01 -3.67 -11.77
C GLY A 83 4.35 -3.20 -10.48
N ILE A 84 4.71 -3.77 -9.33
CA ILE A 84 4.19 -3.35 -8.04
C ILE A 84 4.95 -2.13 -7.56
N THR A 85 4.21 -1.10 -7.16
CA THR A 85 4.80 0.12 -6.61
C THR A 85 4.83 0.04 -5.08
N LEU A 86 5.99 0.34 -4.49
CA LEU A 86 6.17 0.36 -3.04
C LEU A 86 6.29 1.80 -2.55
N VAL A 87 5.54 2.13 -1.51
CA VAL A 87 5.56 3.45 -0.88
C VAL A 87 5.96 3.28 0.58
N GLN A 88 7.09 3.85 0.95
CA GLN A 88 7.54 3.83 2.34
C GLN A 88 7.04 5.05 3.09
N VAL A 89 6.48 4.83 4.27
CA VAL A 89 6.01 5.89 5.17
C VAL A 89 6.63 5.71 6.54
N GLY A 90 6.65 6.79 7.32
CA GLY A 90 7.17 6.74 8.69
C GLY A 90 6.22 6.09 9.68
N SER A 91 4.91 6.27 9.49
CA SER A 91 3.87 5.67 10.32
C SER A 91 2.74 5.15 9.44
N SER A 92 2.61 3.84 9.37
CA SER A 92 1.56 3.21 8.54
C SER A 92 0.16 3.51 9.08
N ARG A 93 0.01 3.64 10.39
CA ARG A 93 -1.29 3.96 11.01
C ARG A 93 -1.71 5.39 10.68
N HIS A 94 -0.79 6.34 10.75
CA HIS A 94 -1.05 7.73 10.36
C HIS A 94 -1.34 7.80 8.86
N ALA A 95 -0.54 7.11 8.04
CA ALA A 95 -0.73 7.08 6.61
C ALA A 95 -2.10 6.53 6.21
N LEU A 96 -2.57 5.47 6.89
CA LEU A 96 -3.88 4.89 6.63
C LEU A 96 -5.00 5.94 6.74
N ALA A 97 -4.98 6.73 7.82
CA ALA A 97 -6.00 7.77 8.04
C ALA A 97 -5.98 8.82 6.94
N ILE A 98 -4.79 9.30 6.57
CA ILE A 98 -4.63 10.32 5.53
C ILE A 98 -5.03 9.78 4.16
N ILE A 99 -4.58 8.58 3.82
CA ILE A 99 -4.85 7.95 2.53
C ILE A 99 -6.35 7.67 2.38
N ALA A 100 -7.01 7.17 3.41
CA ALA A 100 -8.44 6.92 3.38
C ALA A 100 -9.21 8.23 3.16
N ALA A 101 -8.82 9.30 3.85
CA ALA A 101 -9.44 10.61 3.65
C ALA A 101 -9.25 11.12 2.23
N ASN A 102 -8.03 10.98 1.68
CA ASN A 102 -7.75 11.43 0.31
C ASN A 102 -8.60 10.68 -0.71
N PHE A 103 -8.80 9.39 -0.50
CA PHE A 103 -9.51 8.55 -1.47
C PHE A 103 -11.02 8.68 -1.37
N TYR A 104 -11.57 8.70 -0.14
CA TYR A 104 -13.02 8.64 0.08
C TYR A 104 -13.69 9.99 0.32
N ASP A 105 -12.97 10.94 0.94
CA ASP A 105 -13.55 12.22 1.34
C ASP A 105 -13.15 13.38 0.43
N ASN A 106 -12.23 13.15 -0.47
CA ASN A 106 -11.74 14.19 -1.36
C ASN A 106 -12.69 14.30 -2.57
N PRO A 107 -13.41 15.42 -2.72
CA PRO A 107 -14.29 15.63 -3.87
C PRO A 107 -13.54 15.80 -5.18
#